data_1bbe86076ef726fe14f5d3523f0f4966
#
_entry.id   1bbe86076ef726fe14f5d3523f0f4966
#
_cell.length_a   1.000
_cell.length_b   1.000
_cell.length_c   1.000
_cell.angle_alpha   90.00
_cell.angle_beta   90.00
_cell.angle_gamma   90.00
#
_symmetry.space_group_name_H-M   'P 1'
#
loop_
_entity.id
_entity.type
_entity.pdbx_description
1 polymer ?
#
loop_
_entity_poly.entity_id
_entity_poly.type
_entity_poly.pdbx_seq_one_letter_code
_entity_poly.pdbx_strand_id
1 'polypeptide(L)'
;ALFDIKYVMADETDDKPVMNYIHDLYELYDSTDDDIDIYENPYALSIAYSVNADTLDYDKPKGEMYVDDGYVDPFTYMNELLSKMVGHDVKIWTKVNVKETTETGCSVTFATGHRGFEKDGDGTAKVTYILDIDSDKAVYAYFPSEYPRDAELKLNGKKLCTYFDGEDFSIRELGKFYIGEEEKVELVMKEKQMYIRSGCSYFWNFDEDAFVSAISELKDGTMDAHSQKDDRIYGKITVPEGDGAVFTTIPCDDGWKVYVDGEEVEKKAVLNESLIAFDVTPGEHELVFEYRPDCVKYGLILSLSGAAIFAVLCAGEYVLKKKRASR
;
A
#
# COMPACT_ATOMS: atom_id res chain seq x y z
N ALA A 1 4.90 -5.63 5.19
CA ALA A 1 5.28 -5.44 6.59
C ALA A 1 4.30 -4.50 7.30
N LEU A 2 4.23 -3.23 6.93
CA LEU A 2 3.48 -2.17 7.64
C LEU A 2 1.96 -2.39 7.75
N PHE A 3 1.35 -3.21 6.91
CA PHE A 3 -0.11 -3.41 6.82
C PHE A 3 -0.56 -4.80 7.30
N ASP A 4 0.19 -5.45 8.19
CA ASP A 4 -0.14 -6.76 8.79
C ASP A 4 -0.42 -7.88 7.74
N ILE A 5 0.22 -7.77 6.56
CA ILE A 5 0.14 -8.83 5.55
C ILE A 5 1.14 -9.92 5.91
N LYS A 6 0.63 -10.98 6.51
CA LYS A 6 1.42 -12.09 7.03
C LYS A 6 1.70 -13.17 5.98
N TYR A 7 0.76 -13.41 5.09
CA TYR A 7 0.90 -14.45 4.07
C TYR A 7 0.69 -13.87 2.68
N VAL A 8 1.47 -14.35 1.71
CA VAL A 8 1.34 -14.02 0.30
C VAL A 8 1.17 -15.32 -0.47
N MET A 9 0.14 -15.39 -1.31
CA MET A 9 -0.08 -16.50 -2.23
C MET A 9 0.50 -16.16 -3.59
N ALA A 10 1.27 -17.08 -4.15
CA ALA A 10 1.89 -16.95 -5.46
C ALA A 10 1.49 -18.14 -6.33
N ASP A 11 0.95 -17.87 -7.52
CA ASP A 11 0.63 -18.84 -8.55
C ASP A 11 1.80 -18.88 -9.55
N GLU A 12 2.59 -19.96 -9.52
CA GLU A 12 3.73 -20.14 -10.43
C GLU A 12 3.31 -20.61 -11.83
N THR A 13 2.06 -21.02 -12.01
CA THR A 13 1.55 -21.53 -13.29
C THR A 13 1.19 -20.42 -14.27
N ASP A 14 1.00 -19.19 -13.79
CA ASP A 14 0.71 -18.03 -14.63
C ASP A 14 2.01 -17.46 -15.21
N ASP A 15 1.99 -17.02 -16.47
CA ASP A 15 3.12 -16.36 -17.17
C ASP A 15 3.60 -15.06 -16.47
N LYS A 16 3.08 -14.76 -15.28
CA LYS A 16 3.53 -13.66 -14.40
C LYS A 16 4.64 -14.19 -13.52
N PRO A 17 5.89 -13.76 -13.69
CA PRO A 17 6.95 -14.17 -12.79
C PRO A 17 6.58 -13.75 -11.37
N VAL A 18 6.55 -14.71 -10.46
CA VAL A 18 6.55 -14.42 -9.02
C VAL A 18 7.73 -13.49 -8.77
N MET A 19 7.48 -12.39 -8.09
CA MET A 19 8.55 -11.41 -7.86
C MET A 19 9.65 -12.07 -7.03
N ASN A 20 10.91 -12.01 -7.50
CA ASN A 20 12.04 -12.67 -6.86
C ASN A 20 12.18 -12.29 -5.39
N TYR A 21 11.78 -11.08 -4.98
CA TYR A 21 11.82 -10.66 -3.59
C TYR A 21 10.95 -11.53 -2.66
N ILE A 22 9.90 -12.17 -3.18
CA ILE A 22 9.09 -13.12 -2.38
C ILE A 22 9.95 -14.31 -2.02
N HIS A 23 10.71 -14.86 -2.97
CA HIS A 23 11.61 -15.98 -2.73
C HIS A 23 12.83 -15.61 -1.89
N ASP A 24 13.31 -14.37 -2.02
CA ASP A 24 14.50 -13.90 -1.28
C ASP A 24 14.19 -13.49 0.17
N LEU A 25 13.01 -12.92 0.42
CA LEU A 25 12.64 -12.31 1.70
C LEU A 25 11.64 -13.10 2.53
N TYR A 26 10.86 -14.01 1.91
CA TYR A 26 9.77 -14.73 2.56
C TYR A 26 10.04 -16.22 2.57
N GLU A 27 9.58 -16.90 3.60
CA GLU A 27 9.72 -18.34 3.76
C GLU A 27 8.52 -19.08 3.17
N LEU A 28 8.75 -20.17 2.43
CA LEU A 28 7.66 -21.04 1.97
C LEU A 28 6.99 -21.66 3.19
N TYR A 29 5.73 -21.34 3.40
CA TYR A 29 4.91 -21.82 4.51
C TYR A 29 4.17 -23.11 4.16
N ASP A 30 3.52 -23.12 2.97
CA ASP A 30 2.71 -24.25 2.50
C ASP A 30 2.53 -24.17 0.97
N SER A 31 2.13 -25.29 0.36
CA SER A 31 1.75 -25.35 -1.05
C SER A 31 0.42 -26.08 -1.20
N THR A 32 -0.46 -25.56 -2.04
CA THR A 32 -1.76 -26.20 -2.29
C THR A 32 -1.67 -27.26 -3.37
N ASP A 33 -2.69 -28.12 -3.47
CA ASP A 33 -2.79 -29.13 -4.52
C ASP A 33 -2.94 -28.53 -5.95
N ASP A 34 -3.24 -27.22 -6.05
CA ASP A 34 -3.41 -26.46 -7.30
C ASP A 34 -2.14 -25.66 -7.68
N ASP A 35 -0.97 -26.07 -7.19
CA ASP A 35 0.34 -25.42 -7.43
C ASP A 35 0.40 -23.93 -7.00
N ILE A 36 -0.39 -23.54 -5.98
CA ILE A 36 -0.31 -22.22 -5.36
C ILE A 36 0.60 -22.30 -4.13
N ASP A 37 1.69 -21.59 -4.16
CA ASP A 37 2.61 -21.47 -3.04
C ASP A 37 2.19 -20.35 -2.08
N ILE A 38 2.26 -20.64 -0.77
CA ILE A 38 1.96 -19.70 0.32
C ILE A 38 3.26 -19.37 1.03
N TYR A 39 3.62 -18.11 1.00
CA TYR A 39 4.82 -17.59 1.64
C TYR A 39 4.47 -16.82 2.91
N GLU A 40 5.20 -17.08 4.01
CA GLU A 40 5.10 -16.29 5.24
C GLU A 40 6.02 -15.07 5.16
N ASN A 41 5.47 -13.90 5.48
CA ASN A 41 6.21 -12.66 5.59
C ASN A 41 6.73 -12.48 7.02
N PRO A 42 8.02 -12.74 7.29
CA PRO A 42 8.59 -12.63 8.64
C PRO A 42 8.66 -11.18 9.15
N TYR A 43 8.45 -10.21 8.25
CA TYR A 43 8.48 -8.76 8.53
C TYR A 43 7.09 -8.19 8.79
N ALA A 44 6.03 -8.99 8.81
CA ALA A 44 4.69 -8.50 9.12
C ALA A 44 4.65 -7.92 10.54
N LEU A 45 4.19 -6.67 10.65
CA LEU A 45 3.88 -6.03 11.92
C LEU A 45 2.44 -6.40 12.33
N SER A 46 2.13 -6.24 13.62
CA SER A 46 0.77 -6.44 14.12
C SER A 46 -0.18 -5.34 13.62
N ILE A 47 -1.48 -5.52 13.85
CA ILE A 47 -2.53 -4.54 13.51
C ILE A 47 -2.31 -3.15 14.12
N ALA A 48 -1.56 -3.08 15.22
CA ALA A 48 -1.16 -1.84 15.88
C ALA A 48 0.30 -1.95 16.36
N TYR A 49 1.06 -0.89 16.23
CA TYR A 49 2.44 -0.82 16.69
C TYR A 49 2.84 0.63 17.01
N SER A 50 3.81 0.78 17.92
CA SER A 50 4.32 2.09 18.29
C SER A 50 5.18 2.70 17.20
N VAL A 51 5.12 4.02 17.09
CA VAL A 51 5.89 4.82 16.13
C VAL A 51 6.29 6.16 16.78
N ASN A 52 7.26 6.82 16.19
CA ASN A 52 7.55 8.21 16.57
C ASN A 52 6.36 9.13 16.30
N ALA A 53 6.12 10.08 17.20
CA ALA A 53 4.97 11.00 17.14
C ALA A 53 4.91 11.85 15.86
N ASP A 54 6.07 12.10 15.22
CA ASP A 54 6.15 12.83 13.94
C ASP A 54 5.36 12.13 12.80
N THR A 55 5.01 10.84 12.98
CA THR A 55 4.20 10.08 12.04
C THR A 55 2.76 10.59 11.95
N LEU A 56 2.23 11.12 13.06
CA LEU A 56 0.84 11.58 13.14
C LEU A 56 0.55 12.81 12.26
N ASP A 57 1.57 13.63 12.02
CA ASP A 57 1.46 14.85 11.22
C ASP A 57 1.98 14.67 9.78
N TYR A 58 2.35 13.42 9.41
CA TYR A 58 2.87 13.10 8.10
C TYR A 58 1.78 12.63 7.15
N ASP A 59 1.28 13.54 6.31
CA ASP A 59 0.29 13.21 5.29
C ASP A 59 0.89 13.00 3.90
N LYS A 60 1.89 13.80 3.57
CA LYS A 60 2.45 13.87 2.21
C LYS A 60 3.93 14.14 2.24
N PRO A 61 4.69 13.57 1.31
CA PRO A 61 6.11 13.89 1.15
C PRO A 61 6.31 15.38 0.91
N LYS A 62 7.39 15.93 1.45
CA LYS A 62 7.81 17.32 1.24
C LYS A 62 8.89 17.38 0.16
N GLY A 63 8.93 18.47 -0.63
CA GLY A 63 10.00 18.76 -1.56
C GLY A 63 9.71 18.50 -3.03
N GLU A 64 10.74 18.20 -3.82
CA GLU A 64 10.71 18.07 -5.29
C GLU A 64 9.86 16.91 -5.85
N MET A 65 9.23 16.14 -4.99
CA MET A 65 8.39 14.99 -5.36
C MET A 65 7.06 15.39 -5.96
N TYR A 66 6.64 16.60 -5.77
CA TYR A 66 5.43 17.14 -6.37
C TYR A 66 5.74 17.64 -7.77
N VAL A 67 5.20 16.95 -8.75
CA VAL A 67 4.91 17.58 -10.02
C VAL A 67 3.61 18.36 -9.84
N ASP A 68 3.41 19.47 -10.54
CA ASP A 68 2.26 20.39 -10.42
C ASP A 68 0.87 19.71 -10.49
N ASP A 69 0.80 18.42 -10.84
CA ASP A 69 -0.41 17.61 -10.94
C ASP A 69 -0.69 16.71 -9.71
N GLY A 70 0.09 16.85 -8.64
CA GLY A 70 -0.11 16.11 -7.40
C GLY A 70 0.46 14.69 -7.37
N TYR A 71 1.27 14.29 -8.36
CA TYR A 71 1.95 13.01 -8.33
C TYR A 71 2.92 12.91 -7.16
N VAL A 72 2.91 11.78 -6.48
CA VAL A 72 3.84 11.43 -5.41
C VAL A 72 4.66 10.22 -5.84
N ASP A 73 5.97 10.35 -5.79
CA ASP A 73 6.90 9.24 -6.02
C ASP A 73 6.78 8.21 -4.87
N PRO A 74 6.33 6.99 -5.14
CA PRO A 74 6.08 6.00 -4.09
C PRO A 74 7.33 5.59 -3.31
N PHE A 75 8.50 5.62 -3.93
CA PHE A 75 9.76 5.20 -3.29
C PHE A 75 10.24 6.23 -2.27
N THR A 76 10.20 7.49 -2.64
CA THR A 76 10.54 8.56 -1.71
C THR A 76 9.47 8.69 -0.62
N TYR A 77 8.19 8.46 -0.96
CA TYR A 77 7.13 8.39 0.04
C TYR A 77 7.39 7.30 1.09
N MET A 78 7.77 6.09 0.65
CA MET A 78 8.11 5.00 1.56
C MET A 78 9.32 5.32 2.44
N ASN A 79 10.38 5.94 1.88
CA ASN A 79 11.54 6.38 2.67
C ASN A 79 11.15 7.39 3.75
N GLU A 80 10.37 8.41 3.40
CA GLU A 80 9.96 9.45 4.33
C GLU A 80 9.01 8.91 5.40
N LEU A 81 8.02 8.10 5.01
CA LEU A 81 7.09 7.48 5.95
C LEU A 81 7.84 6.63 6.97
N LEU A 82 8.73 5.75 6.51
CA LEU A 82 9.49 4.88 7.37
C LEU A 82 10.42 5.68 8.30
N SER A 83 11.08 6.71 7.76
CA SER A 83 11.90 7.63 8.58
C SER A 83 11.09 8.33 9.67
N LYS A 84 9.85 8.72 9.37
CA LYS A 84 8.94 9.30 10.38
C LYS A 84 8.54 8.27 11.44
N MET A 85 8.24 7.05 11.01
CA MET A 85 7.83 5.98 11.93
C MET A 85 8.92 5.63 12.93
N VAL A 86 10.19 5.54 12.49
CA VAL A 86 11.32 5.18 13.37
C VAL A 86 12.01 6.40 14.03
N GLY A 87 11.65 7.63 13.63
CA GLY A 87 12.21 8.86 14.22
C GLY A 87 13.61 9.26 13.75
N HIS A 88 14.17 8.61 12.74
CA HIS A 88 15.47 8.96 12.14
C HIS A 88 15.50 8.73 10.63
N ASP A 89 16.52 9.24 9.92
CA ASP A 89 16.61 9.13 8.46
C ASP A 89 16.86 7.67 8.04
N VAL A 90 15.94 7.12 7.25
CA VAL A 90 16.00 5.78 6.67
C VAL A 90 15.81 5.88 5.16
N LYS A 91 16.67 5.22 4.40
CA LYS A 91 16.60 5.16 2.93
C LYS A 91 16.63 3.73 2.47
N ILE A 92 15.45 3.13 2.34
CA ILE A 92 15.29 1.79 1.76
C ILE A 92 15.29 1.82 0.23
N TRP A 93 15.05 2.99 -0.38
CA TRP A 93 15.07 3.18 -1.82
C TRP A 93 16.02 4.29 -2.21
N THR A 94 16.92 4.02 -3.17
CA THR A 94 17.82 5.01 -3.77
C THR A 94 17.73 4.96 -5.28
N LYS A 95 17.88 6.12 -5.93
CA LYS A 95 17.78 6.23 -7.40
C LYS A 95 18.97 5.57 -8.07
N VAL A 96 18.70 4.78 -9.13
CA VAL A 96 19.74 4.29 -10.05
C VAL A 96 20.06 5.36 -11.07
N ASN A 97 21.34 5.56 -11.37
CA ASN A 97 21.78 6.49 -12.38
C ASN A 97 21.48 5.94 -13.80
N VAL A 98 20.81 6.74 -14.63
CA VAL A 98 20.59 6.46 -16.05
C VAL A 98 21.65 7.20 -16.85
N LYS A 99 22.62 6.46 -17.40
CA LYS A 99 23.74 7.02 -18.18
C LYS A 99 23.28 7.57 -19.54
N GLU A 100 22.34 6.87 -20.18
CA GLU A 100 21.85 7.22 -21.50
C GLU A 100 20.39 6.79 -21.67
N THR A 101 19.63 7.62 -22.39
CA THR A 101 18.28 7.29 -22.86
C THR A 101 18.21 7.50 -24.36
N THR A 102 17.76 6.49 -25.11
CA THR A 102 17.66 6.55 -26.57
C THR A 102 16.28 6.11 -27.04
N GLU A 103 15.66 6.87 -27.92
CA GLU A 103 14.42 6.55 -28.60
C GLU A 103 14.71 6.03 -30.01
N THR A 104 14.08 4.94 -30.41
CA THR A 104 14.26 4.32 -31.73
C THR A 104 12.90 4.01 -32.35
N GLY A 105 12.70 4.44 -33.60
CA GLY A 105 11.49 4.15 -34.38
C GLY A 105 10.22 4.84 -33.85
N CYS A 106 10.38 5.87 -33.05
CA CYS A 106 9.27 6.69 -32.55
C CYS A 106 9.69 8.15 -32.43
N SER A 107 8.72 9.03 -32.65
CA SER A 107 8.78 10.44 -32.31
C SER A 107 8.36 10.66 -30.86
N VAL A 108 8.93 11.71 -30.22
CA VAL A 108 8.69 12.02 -28.81
C VAL A 108 7.98 13.35 -28.69
N THR A 109 6.93 13.37 -27.88
CA THR A 109 6.21 14.58 -27.51
C THR A 109 6.28 14.80 -26.01
N PHE A 110 6.38 16.07 -25.61
CA PHE A 110 6.38 16.46 -24.20
C PHE A 110 5.12 17.28 -23.92
N ALA A 111 4.39 16.86 -22.88
CA ALA A 111 3.33 17.62 -22.27
C ALA A 111 3.62 17.77 -20.78
N THR A 112 2.92 18.67 -20.09
CA THR A 112 3.08 18.85 -18.65
C THR A 112 2.87 17.52 -17.92
N GLY A 113 3.89 17.04 -17.23
CA GLY A 113 3.86 15.78 -16.47
C GLY A 113 3.98 14.51 -17.32
N HIS A 114 3.95 14.56 -18.67
CA HIS A 114 3.95 13.37 -19.52
C HIS A 114 4.97 13.44 -20.65
N ARG A 115 5.48 12.25 -20.99
CA ARG A 115 6.29 11.99 -22.16
C ARG A 115 5.55 10.98 -23.04
N GLY A 116 5.12 11.42 -24.20
CA GLY A 116 4.43 10.59 -25.20
C GLY A 116 5.39 10.11 -26.27
N PHE A 117 5.20 8.87 -26.72
CA PHE A 117 5.94 8.25 -27.82
C PHE A 117 4.95 7.80 -28.87
N GLU A 118 5.19 8.09 -30.14
CA GLU A 118 4.39 7.65 -31.26
C GLU A 118 5.26 6.95 -32.31
N LYS A 119 4.87 5.73 -32.72
CA LYS A 119 5.60 4.99 -33.75
C LYS A 119 5.66 5.77 -35.05
N ASP A 120 6.87 5.87 -35.64
CA ASP A 120 7.09 6.54 -36.93
C ASP A 120 6.55 5.72 -38.12
N GLY A 121 6.21 4.44 -37.91
CA GLY A 121 5.69 3.51 -38.93
C GLY A 121 5.41 2.13 -38.34
N ASP A 122 5.35 1.10 -39.19
CA ASP A 122 5.06 -0.29 -38.77
C ASP A 122 6.25 -1.04 -38.16
N GLY A 123 7.40 -0.40 -38.05
CA GLY A 123 8.62 -0.97 -37.48
C GLY A 123 8.59 -1.09 -35.96
N THR A 124 9.66 -1.65 -35.41
CA THR A 124 9.86 -1.71 -33.95
C THR A 124 10.16 -0.32 -33.41
N ALA A 125 9.38 0.10 -32.42
CA ALA A 125 9.59 1.34 -31.70
C ALA A 125 9.86 1.04 -30.23
N LYS A 126 10.87 1.71 -29.64
CA LYS A 126 11.28 1.47 -28.26
C LYS A 126 11.98 2.67 -27.63
N VAL A 127 11.95 2.69 -26.29
CA VAL A 127 12.81 3.53 -25.47
C VAL A 127 13.81 2.63 -24.78
N THR A 128 15.08 2.99 -24.88
CA THR A 128 16.21 2.26 -24.29
C THR A 128 16.85 3.11 -23.20
N TYR A 129 17.08 2.53 -22.04
CA TYR A 129 17.79 3.11 -20.91
C TYR A 129 19.06 2.31 -20.66
N ILE A 130 20.19 2.97 -20.53
CA ILE A 130 21.45 2.36 -20.06
C ILE A 130 21.62 2.76 -18.60
N LEU A 131 21.56 1.79 -17.71
CA LEU A 131 21.75 1.98 -16.27
C LEU A 131 23.23 1.85 -15.94
N ASP A 132 23.71 2.72 -15.05
CA ASP A 132 25.06 2.67 -14.47
C ASP A 132 24.94 2.07 -13.07
N ILE A 133 25.43 0.86 -12.91
CA ILE A 133 25.27 0.11 -11.65
C ILE A 133 26.36 0.52 -10.67
N ASP A 134 25.98 1.27 -9.66
CA ASP A 134 26.83 1.78 -8.58
C ASP A 134 26.62 1.08 -7.23
N SER A 135 25.70 0.12 -7.18
CA SER A 135 25.31 -0.63 -5.98
C SER A 135 25.11 -2.12 -6.31
N ASP A 136 25.33 -2.99 -5.34
CA ASP A 136 25.06 -4.44 -5.42
C ASP A 136 23.61 -4.80 -4.98
N LYS A 137 22.80 -3.79 -4.73
CA LYS A 137 21.41 -3.94 -4.31
C LYS A 137 20.51 -4.30 -5.48
N ALA A 138 19.36 -4.93 -5.19
CA ALA A 138 18.37 -5.26 -6.22
C ALA A 138 17.83 -3.99 -6.88
N VAL A 139 17.81 -3.99 -8.21
CA VAL A 139 17.29 -2.90 -9.04
C VAL A 139 15.84 -3.17 -9.41
N TYR A 140 15.01 -2.15 -9.28
CA TYR A 140 13.59 -2.17 -9.63
C TYR A 140 13.28 -1.12 -10.68
N ALA A 141 12.32 -1.43 -11.56
CA ALA A 141 11.78 -0.52 -12.56
C ALA A 141 10.33 -0.16 -12.23
N TYR A 142 9.99 1.11 -12.41
CA TYR A 142 8.63 1.63 -12.27
C TYR A 142 8.39 2.76 -13.28
N PHE A 143 7.42 2.58 -14.16
CA PHE A 143 7.06 3.55 -15.17
C PHE A 143 5.62 4.02 -14.94
N PRO A 144 5.39 5.06 -14.14
CA PRO A 144 4.05 5.58 -13.90
C PRO A 144 3.46 6.14 -15.20
N SER A 145 2.16 5.92 -15.41
CA SER A 145 1.43 6.41 -16.57
C SER A 145 -0.02 6.69 -16.21
N GLU A 146 -0.58 7.80 -16.68
CA GLU A 146 -2.02 8.08 -16.59
C GLU A 146 -2.80 7.43 -17.74
N TYR A 147 -2.08 7.10 -18.83
CA TYR A 147 -2.66 6.48 -20.03
C TYR A 147 -1.82 5.27 -20.41
N PRO A 148 -1.85 4.19 -19.61
CA PRO A 148 -1.05 3.00 -19.84
C PRO A 148 -1.37 2.38 -21.20
N ARG A 149 -0.33 1.93 -21.91
CA ARG A 149 -0.41 1.23 -23.19
C ARG A 149 0.64 0.13 -23.19
N ASP A 150 0.26 -1.06 -23.55
CA ASP A 150 1.09 -2.25 -23.53
C ASP A 150 2.46 -2.03 -24.15
N ALA A 151 3.49 -2.41 -23.40
CA ALA A 151 4.87 -2.43 -23.85
C ALA A 151 5.57 -3.73 -23.38
N GLU A 152 6.55 -4.23 -24.13
CA GLU A 152 7.41 -5.28 -23.61
C GLU A 152 8.56 -4.64 -22.82
N LEU A 153 8.67 -5.01 -21.54
CA LEU A 153 9.84 -4.69 -20.71
C LEU A 153 10.91 -5.75 -21.00
N LYS A 154 12.09 -5.30 -21.44
CA LYS A 154 13.23 -6.17 -21.70
C LYS A 154 14.45 -5.73 -20.90
N LEU A 155 15.22 -6.71 -20.44
CA LEU A 155 16.53 -6.53 -19.83
C LEU A 155 17.56 -7.23 -20.69
N ASN A 156 18.57 -6.52 -21.16
CA ASN A 156 19.64 -7.03 -22.05
C ASN A 156 19.11 -7.80 -23.27
N GLY A 157 18.00 -7.34 -23.82
CA GLY A 157 17.32 -7.93 -24.97
C GLY A 157 16.40 -9.10 -24.64
N LYS A 158 16.41 -9.64 -23.41
CA LYS A 158 15.49 -10.70 -22.98
C LYS A 158 14.20 -10.06 -22.44
N LYS A 159 13.06 -10.54 -22.91
CA LYS A 159 11.74 -10.11 -22.38
C LYS A 159 11.59 -10.58 -20.95
N LEU A 160 11.23 -9.66 -20.05
CA LEU A 160 10.85 -9.93 -18.66
C LEU A 160 9.33 -10.10 -18.54
N CYS A 161 8.56 -9.12 -19.04
CA CYS A 161 7.10 -9.15 -18.98
C CYS A 161 6.48 -8.25 -20.05
N THR A 162 5.17 -8.29 -20.16
CA THR A 162 4.39 -7.20 -20.78
C THR A 162 4.11 -6.19 -19.66
N TYR A 163 4.63 -4.99 -19.83
CA TYR A 163 4.38 -3.87 -18.92
C TYR A 163 3.13 -3.13 -19.37
N PHE A 164 2.33 -2.62 -18.45
CA PHE A 164 1.00 -2.03 -18.65
C PHE A 164 -0.10 -3.01 -19.09
N ASP A 165 0.12 -4.31 -19.00
CA ASP A 165 -0.88 -5.31 -19.34
C ASP A 165 -2.14 -5.14 -18.48
N GLY A 166 -3.30 -4.93 -19.14
CA GLY A 166 -4.54 -4.65 -18.42
C GLY A 166 -4.52 -3.36 -17.59
N GLU A 167 -3.75 -2.35 -18.00
CA GLU A 167 -3.53 -1.09 -17.29
C GLU A 167 -2.71 -1.23 -15.98
N ASP A 168 -2.06 -2.37 -15.76
CA ASP A 168 -1.15 -2.61 -14.62
C ASP A 168 0.23 -1.99 -14.89
N PHE A 169 0.65 -1.09 -14.01
CA PHE A 169 1.99 -0.49 -14.01
C PHE A 169 2.70 -0.71 -12.67
N SER A 170 2.79 -1.97 -12.26
CA SER A 170 3.42 -2.38 -11.01
C SER A 170 4.95 -2.17 -11.02
N ILE A 171 5.51 -2.09 -9.82
CA ILE A 171 6.96 -2.10 -9.60
C ILE A 171 7.49 -3.48 -10.03
N ARG A 172 8.54 -3.52 -10.86
CA ARG A 172 9.14 -4.76 -11.37
C ARG A 172 10.60 -4.86 -10.95
N GLU A 173 10.96 -5.96 -10.35
CA GLU A 173 12.35 -6.28 -10.09
C GLU A 173 13.08 -6.61 -11.39
N LEU A 174 14.26 -6.03 -11.57
CA LEU A 174 15.18 -6.33 -12.67
C LEU A 174 16.26 -7.33 -12.24
N GLY A 175 16.60 -7.37 -10.95
CA GLY A 175 17.59 -8.26 -10.36
C GLY A 175 18.73 -7.52 -9.66
N LYS A 176 19.72 -8.31 -9.20
CA LYS A 176 20.97 -7.81 -8.59
C LYS A 176 22.09 -7.89 -9.65
N PHE A 177 22.92 -6.85 -9.75
CA PHE A 177 23.97 -6.71 -10.75
C PHE A 177 25.31 -6.40 -10.08
N TYR A 178 26.41 -6.53 -10.85
CA TYR A 178 27.73 -6.19 -10.32
C TYR A 178 28.04 -4.70 -10.51
N ILE A 179 28.65 -4.12 -9.49
CA ILE A 179 29.04 -2.71 -9.51
C ILE A 179 30.01 -2.46 -10.68
N GLY A 180 29.74 -1.41 -11.45
CA GLY A 180 30.50 -1.01 -12.62
C GLY A 180 30.01 -1.64 -13.92
N GLU A 181 29.02 -2.51 -13.91
CA GLU A 181 28.34 -2.98 -15.12
C GLU A 181 27.31 -1.97 -15.63
N GLU A 182 26.99 -2.09 -16.91
CA GLU A 182 25.94 -1.34 -17.57
C GLU A 182 24.81 -2.27 -17.96
N GLU A 183 23.60 -1.96 -17.48
CA GLU A 183 22.44 -2.77 -17.77
C GLU A 183 21.50 -2.06 -18.76
N LYS A 184 21.06 -2.77 -19.79
CA LYS A 184 20.20 -2.22 -20.82
C LYS A 184 18.75 -2.61 -20.58
N VAL A 185 17.92 -1.61 -20.27
CA VAL A 185 16.45 -1.78 -20.12
C VAL A 185 15.74 -1.17 -21.32
N GLU A 186 14.82 -1.90 -21.92
CA GLU A 186 14.06 -1.46 -23.07
C GLU A 186 12.55 -1.57 -22.81
N LEU A 187 11.81 -0.50 -23.09
CA LEU A 187 10.37 -0.51 -23.26
C LEU A 187 10.05 -0.56 -24.76
N VAL A 188 9.60 -1.71 -25.25
CA VAL A 188 9.26 -1.93 -26.65
C VAL A 188 7.76 -1.75 -26.83
N MET A 189 7.37 -0.75 -27.60
CA MET A 189 5.97 -0.40 -27.82
C MET A 189 5.23 -1.52 -28.58
N LYS A 190 4.14 -2.01 -28.03
CA LYS A 190 3.20 -2.91 -28.70
C LYS A 190 2.18 -2.12 -29.54
N GLU A 191 1.68 -1.04 -28.96
CA GLU A 191 0.70 -0.16 -29.61
C GLU A 191 1.36 0.99 -30.38
N LYS A 192 0.55 1.76 -31.10
CA LYS A 192 0.99 2.92 -31.88
C LYS A 192 1.52 4.04 -31.01
N GLN A 193 0.98 4.19 -29.80
CA GLN A 193 1.34 5.23 -28.84
C GLN A 193 1.66 4.61 -27.48
N MET A 194 2.54 5.25 -26.72
CA MET A 194 2.88 4.91 -25.35
C MET A 194 3.10 6.22 -24.57
N TYR A 195 2.67 6.25 -23.32
CA TYR A 195 2.81 7.41 -22.45
C TYR A 195 3.43 6.96 -21.14
N ILE A 196 4.40 7.71 -20.65
CA ILE A 196 4.96 7.56 -19.31
C ILE A 196 5.10 8.93 -18.67
N ARG A 197 5.10 8.98 -17.34
CA ARG A 197 5.31 10.21 -16.61
C ARG A 197 6.72 10.76 -16.87
N SER A 198 6.84 12.07 -17.00
CA SER A 198 8.12 12.78 -17.09
C SER A 198 8.51 13.40 -15.73
N GLY A 199 9.81 13.68 -15.55
CA GLY A 199 10.31 14.36 -14.35
C GLY A 199 10.44 13.46 -13.11
N CYS A 200 10.31 12.14 -13.24
CA CYS A 200 10.54 11.18 -12.17
C CYS A 200 11.67 10.20 -12.54
N SER A 201 12.19 9.49 -11.54
CA SER A 201 13.11 8.37 -11.76
C SER A 201 12.31 7.10 -12.01
N TYR A 202 12.77 6.29 -12.98
CA TYR A 202 12.13 5.02 -13.31
C TYR A 202 12.84 3.82 -12.70
N PHE A 203 14.05 3.99 -12.17
CA PHE A 203 14.89 2.91 -11.68
C PHE A 203 15.38 3.20 -10.27
N TRP A 204 15.30 2.18 -9.40
CA TRP A 204 15.56 2.30 -7.98
C TRP A 204 16.29 1.09 -7.46
N ASN A 205 17.25 1.30 -6.57
CA ASN A 205 17.87 0.26 -5.75
C ASN A 205 17.06 0.06 -4.48
N PHE A 206 16.84 -1.18 -4.06
CA PHE A 206 16.23 -1.54 -2.79
C PHE A 206 17.28 -1.97 -1.78
N ASP A 207 17.36 -1.28 -0.66
CA ASP A 207 18.23 -1.60 0.46
C ASP A 207 17.52 -2.52 1.45
N GLU A 208 17.72 -3.83 1.27
CA GLU A 208 17.13 -4.88 2.10
C GLU A 208 17.59 -4.76 3.56
N ASP A 209 18.87 -4.50 3.82
CA ASP A 209 19.42 -4.37 5.18
C ASP A 209 18.80 -3.18 5.92
N ALA A 210 18.68 -2.03 5.23
CA ALA A 210 18.03 -0.85 5.79
C ALA A 210 16.54 -1.10 6.07
N PHE A 211 15.85 -1.83 5.18
CA PHE A 211 14.46 -2.23 5.38
C PHE A 211 14.30 -3.14 6.59
N VAL A 212 15.09 -4.21 6.67
CA VAL A 212 15.04 -5.18 7.79
C VAL A 212 15.34 -4.50 9.13
N SER A 213 16.32 -3.59 9.15
CA SER A 213 16.67 -2.83 10.36
C SER A 213 15.49 -1.99 10.84
N ALA A 214 14.91 -1.18 9.94
CA ALA A 214 13.81 -0.29 10.30
C ALA A 214 12.54 -1.06 10.73
N ILE A 215 12.21 -2.18 10.04
CA ILE A 215 11.08 -3.02 10.46
C ILE A 215 11.35 -3.69 11.81
N SER A 216 12.60 -4.10 12.08
CA SER A 216 12.97 -4.70 13.38
C SER A 216 12.78 -3.71 14.53
N GLU A 217 13.13 -2.43 14.35
CA GLU A 217 12.86 -1.37 15.32
C GLU A 217 11.36 -1.24 15.62
N LEU A 218 10.51 -1.19 14.59
CA LEU A 218 9.06 -1.12 14.76
C LEU A 218 8.47 -2.39 15.41
N LYS A 219 9.12 -3.54 15.21
CA LYS A 219 8.64 -4.82 15.72
C LYS A 219 8.69 -4.91 17.25
N ASP A 220 9.62 -4.21 17.90
CA ASP A 220 9.75 -4.16 19.37
C ASP A 220 8.53 -3.48 20.02
N GLY A 221 7.84 -2.60 19.29
CA GLY A 221 6.66 -1.88 19.76
C GLY A 221 5.34 -2.44 19.20
N THR A 222 5.27 -3.71 18.80
CA THR A 222 4.01 -4.28 18.26
C THR A 222 3.04 -4.72 19.35
N MET A 223 1.75 -4.58 19.08
CA MET A 223 0.67 -5.04 19.94
C MET A 223 0.51 -6.56 19.85
N ASP A 224 0.40 -7.24 20.99
CA ASP A 224 -0.07 -8.62 21.06
C ASP A 224 -1.61 -8.62 20.94
N ALA A 225 -2.10 -8.69 19.71
CA ALA A 225 -3.49 -8.44 19.35
C ALA A 225 -4.36 -9.70 19.45
N HIS A 226 -5.52 -9.56 20.08
CA HIS A 226 -6.54 -10.59 20.20
C HIS A 226 -7.90 -10.07 19.76
N SER A 227 -8.73 -10.95 19.17
CA SER A 227 -10.15 -10.67 18.91
C SER A 227 -11.02 -11.44 19.88
N GLN A 228 -11.94 -10.76 20.54
CA GLN A 228 -12.91 -11.41 21.46
C GLN A 228 -14.29 -11.58 20.82
N LYS A 229 -14.65 -10.66 19.92
CA LYS A 229 -15.90 -10.63 19.14
C LYS A 229 -15.62 -9.93 17.83
N ASP A 230 -16.55 -10.00 16.91
CA ASP A 230 -16.43 -9.39 15.58
C ASP A 230 -16.33 -7.85 15.60
N ASP A 231 -16.66 -7.22 16.75
CA ASP A 231 -16.68 -5.77 16.94
C ASP A 231 -15.59 -5.24 17.90
N ARG A 232 -14.68 -6.11 18.39
CA ARG A 232 -13.68 -5.72 19.38
C ARG A 232 -12.34 -6.40 19.20
N ILE A 233 -11.29 -5.59 19.09
CA ILE A 233 -9.88 -6.00 19.11
C ILE A 233 -9.25 -5.44 20.38
N TYR A 234 -8.47 -6.24 21.07
CA TYR A 234 -7.77 -5.81 22.30
C TYR A 234 -6.40 -6.47 22.39
N GLY A 235 -5.49 -5.87 23.15
CA GLY A 235 -4.17 -6.43 23.40
C GLY A 235 -3.30 -5.50 24.20
N LYS A 236 -2.08 -5.95 24.45
CA LYS A 236 -1.06 -5.17 25.14
C LYS A 236 0.00 -4.70 24.16
N ILE A 237 0.55 -3.54 24.44
CA ILE A 237 1.65 -2.95 23.70
C ILE A 237 2.68 -2.41 24.68
N THR A 238 3.95 -2.53 24.32
CA THR A 238 5.02 -1.82 25.01
C THR A 238 5.53 -0.72 24.08
N VAL A 239 5.37 0.52 24.51
CA VAL A 239 5.81 1.69 23.73
C VAL A 239 7.22 2.06 24.18
N PRO A 240 8.23 1.97 23.31
CA PRO A 240 9.61 2.34 23.63
C PRO A 240 9.79 3.81 24.01
N GLU A 241 10.86 4.11 24.74
CA GLU A 241 11.31 5.49 24.95
C GLU A 241 11.69 6.13 23.59
N GLY A 242 11.12 7.28 23.28
CA GLY A 242 11.31 7.98 22.01
C GLY A 242 10.13 7.86 21.06
N ASP A 243 9.27 6.86 21.22
CA ASP A 243 7.96 6.80 20.55
C ASP A 243 6.95 7.65 21.31
N GLY A 244 5.91 8.06 20.61
CA GLY A 244 4.88 8.93 21.19
C GLY A 244 3.52 8.71 20.55
N ALA A 245 3.40 7.72 19.66
CA ALA A 245 2.17 7.41 18.97
C ALA A 245 2.02 5.91 18.72
N VAL A 246 0.78 5.48 18.52
CA VAL A 246 0.44 4.17 17.96
C VAL A 246 -0.15 4.38 16.56
N PHE A 247 0.43 3.67 15.61
CA PHE A 247 -0.08 3.54 14.25
C PHE A 247 -0.83 2.22 14.11
N THR A 248 -1.94 2.23 13.34
CA THR A 248 -2.73 1.02 13.13
C THR A 248 -2.98 0.75 11.65
N THR A 249 -3.29 -0.49 11.31
CA THR A 249 -3.77 -0.88 9.98
C THR A 249 -5.30 -0.82 9.90
N ILE A 250 -5.96 -0.28 10.93
CA ILE A 250 -7.41 -0.15 10.99
C ILE A 250 -7.85 1.05 10.15
N PRO A 251 -8.76 0.85 9.15
CA PRO A 251 -9.29 1.95 8.36
C PRO A 251 -9.95 3.01 9.23
N CYS A 252 -9.73 4.30 8.89
CA CYS A 252 -10.33 5.40 9.62
C CYS A 252 -11.84 5.49 9.30
N ASP A 253 -12.65 5.14 10.28
CA ASP A 253 -14.12 5.23 10.25
C ASP A 253 -14.64 5.77 11.58
N ASP A 254 -15.72 6.58 11.55
CA ASP A 254 -16.30 7.20 12.73
C ASP A 254 -16.85 6.19 13.75
N GLY A 255 -17.17 4.98 13.30
CA GLY A 255 -17.66 3.89 14.15
C GLY A 255 -16.61 3.31 15.10
N TRP A 256 -15.31 3.52 14.81
CA TRP A 256 -14.26 3.05 15.70
C TRP A 256 -14.06 3.95 16.91
N LYS A 257 -13.97 3.34 18.08
CA LYS A 257 -13.56 3.95 19.35
C LYS A 257 -12.27 3.28 19.81
N VAL A 258 -11.33 4.09 20.29
CA VAL A 258 -10.02 3.65 20.75
C VAL A 258 -9.91 3.93 22.24
N TYR A 259 -9.45 2.95 23.00
CA TYR A 259 -9.21 3.09 24.44
C TYR A 259 -7.78 2.69 24.75
N VAL A 260 -7.11 3.49 25.57
CA VAL A 260 -5.80 3.22 26.17
C VAL A 260 -5.99 3.13 27.67
N ASP A 261 -5.63 2.01 28.30
CA ASP A 261 -5.78 1.73 29.74
C ASP A 261 -7.22 1.96 30.26
N GLY A 262 -8.20 1.73 29.39
CA GLY A 262 -9.64 1.89 29.70
C GLY A 262 -10.20 3.30 29.50
N GLU A 263 -9.38 4.29 29.15
CA GLU A 263 -9.81 5.65 28.81
C GLU A 263 -9.94 5.85 27.30
N GLU A 264 -11.05 6.43 26.83
CA GLU A 264 -11.25 6.73 25.42
C GLU A 264 -10.29 7.85 24.98
N VAL A 265 -9.49 7.60 23.92
CA VAL A 265 -8.53 8.57 23.37
C VAL A 265 -9.00 9.10 22.04
N GLU A 266 -8.54 10.30 21.69
CA GLU A 266 -8.82 10.91 20.39
C GLU A 266 -8.01 10.20 19.30
N LYS A 267 -8.70 9.66 18.30
CA LYS A 267 -8.07 9.07 17.10
C LYS A 267 -7.78 10.16 16.10
N LYS A 268 -6.63 10.03 15.43
CA LYS A 268 -6.22 10.86 14.29
C LYS A 268 -6.29 10.03 13.01
N ALA A 269 -6.77 10.64 11.95
CA ALA A 269 -6.72 10.06 10.62
C ALA A 269 -5.36 10.38 9.98
N VAL A 270 -4.62 9.36 9.56
CA VAL A 270 -3.29 9.48 8.93
C VAL A 270 -3.28 8.88 7.53
N LEU A 271 -2.23 9.11 6.74
CA LEU A 271 -2.08 8.64 5.37
C LEU A 271 -3.28 8.99 4.48
N ASN A 272 -3.54 10.28 4.30
CA ASN A 272 -4.70 10.80 3.58
C ASN A 272 -6.04 10.33 4.18
N GLU A 273 -6.17 10.42 5.49
CA GLU A 273 -7.38 10.05 6.23
C GLU A 273 -7.78 8.57 6.09
N SER A 274 -6.82 7.71 5.76
CA SER A 274 -7.11 6.30 5.48
C SER A 274 -7.07 5.41 6.71
N LEU A 275 -6.15 5.66 7.65
CA LEU A 275 -5.88 4.79 8.80
C LEU A 275 -5.96 5.55 10.12
N ILE A 276 -6.16 4.80 11.20
CA ILE A 276 -6.21 5.34 12.56
C ILE A 276 -4.81 5.35 13.17
N ALA A 277 -4.46 6.48 13.81
CA ALA A 277 -3.35 6.59 14.74
C ALA A 277 -3.75 7.46 15.93
N PHE A 278 -3.00 7.43 17.02
CA PHE A 278 -3.27 8.22 18.23
C PHE A 278 -2.04 8.41 19.09
N ASP A 279 -2.04 9.46 19.90
CA ASP A 279 -0.96 9.73 20.84
C ASP A 279 -0.96 8.73 22.00
N VAL A 280 0.22 8.34 22.46
CA VAL A 280 0.44 7.46 23.60
C VAL A 280 1.74 7.84 24.30
N THR A 281 1.84 7.61 25.59
CA THR A 281 3.11 7.79 26.33
C THR A 281 3.98 6.53 26.24
N PRO A 282 5.33 6.63 26.43
CA PRO A 282 6.16 5.45 26.61
C PRO A 282 5.72 4.60 27.82
N GLY A 283 5.82 3.28 27.69
CA GLY A 283 5.44 2.33 28.76
C GLY A 283 4.58 1.16 28.25
N GLU A 284 4.08 0.37 29.20
CA GLU A 284 3.13 -0.72 28.91
C GLU A 284 1.70 -0.20 28.94
N HIS A 285 0.92 -0.50 27.90
CA HIS A 285 -0.47 -0.09 27.79
C HIS A 285 -1.39 -1.24 27.34
N GLU A 286 -2.64 -1.19 27.77
CA GLU A 286 -3.71 -2.03 27.26
C GLU A 286 -4.51 -1.24 26.22
N LEU A 287 -4.57 -1.74 24.97
CA LEU A 287 -5.31 -1.13 23.88
C LEU A 287 -6.61 -1.87 23.63
N VAL A 288 -7.68 -1.13 23.37
CA VAL A 288 -8.98 -1.69 22.96
C VAL A 288 -9.54 -0.87 21.81
N PHE A 289 -9.89 -1.55 20.73
CA PHE A 289 -10.59 -0.97 19.56
C PHE A 289 -12.00 -1.57 19.52
N GLU A 290 -13.04 -0.73 19.59
CA GLU A 290 -14.44 -1.13 19.46
C GLU A 290 -15.10 -0.50 18.24
N TYR A 291 -15.74 -1.31 17.40
CA TYR A 291 -16.47 -0.82 16.24
C TYR A 291 -17.97 -0.73 16.53
N ARG A 292 -18.48 0.50 16.61
CA ARG A 292 -19.89 0.80 16.90
C ARG A 292 -20.44 1.85 15.94
N PRO A 293 -20.73 1.50 14.69
CA PRO A 293 -21.20 2.47 13.71
C PRO A 293 -22.60 3.01 14.08
N ASP A 294 -22.73 4.31 14.05
CA ASP A 294 -23.98 5.00 14.39
C ASP A 294 -25.17 4.59 13.51
N CYS A 295 -24.91 4.17 12.28
CA CYS A 295 -25.95 3.69 11.36
C CYS A 295 -26.72 2.48 11.91
N VAL A 296 -26.08 1.59 12.68
CA VAL A 296 -26.75 0.44 13.35
C VAL A 296 -27.70 0.95 14.44
N LYS A 297 -27.27 1.92 15.24
CA LYS A 297 -28.10 2.55 16.30
C LYS A 297 -29.33 3.23 15.70
N TYR A 298 -29.14 4.06 14.68
CA TYR A 298 -30.25 4.74 14.00
C TYR A 298 -31.17 3.77 13.27
N GLY A 299 -30.63 2.75 12.62
CA GLY A 299 -31.38 1.68 11.97
C GLY A 299 -32.25 0.91 12.94
N LEU A 300 -31.74 0.60 14.14
CA LEU A 300 -32.50 -0.05 15.21
C LEU A 300 -33.66 0.83 15.71
N ILE A 301 -33.41 2.12 15.97
CA ILE A 301 -34.43 3.07 16.40
C ILE A 301 -35.53 3.17 15.33
N LEU A 302 -35.21 3.30 14.08
CA LEU A 302 -36.18 3.37 12.97
C LEU A 302 -37.00 2.09 12.85
N SER A 303 -36.35 0.92 12.96
CA SER A 303 -37.01 -0.39 12.89
C SER A 303 -37.99 -0.60 14.04
N LEU A 304 -37.59 -0.27 15.27
CA LEU A 304 -38.44 -0.35 16.44
C LEU A 304 -39.61 0.64 16.36
N SER A 305 -39.38 1.85 15.90
CA SER A 305 -40.42 2.85 15.68
C SER A 305 -41.44 2.41 14.63
N GLY A 306 -40.96 1.85 13.50
CA GLY A 306 -41.80 1.27 12.46
C GLY A 306 -42.68 0.12 12.97
N ALA A 307 -42.07 -0.81 13.74
CA ALA A 307 -42.81 -1.91 14.35
C ALA A 307 -43.86 -1.46 15.34
N ALA A 308 -43.58 -0.43 16.17
CA ALA A 308 -44.53 0.16 17.08
C ALA A 308 -45.72 0.81 16.36
N ILE A 309 -45.46 1.61 15.32
CA ILE A 309 -46.50 2.22 14.48
C ILE A 309 -47.38 1.13 13.85
N PHE A 310 -46.77 0.09 13.30
CA PHE A 310 -47.49 -1.02 12.67
C PHE A 310 -48.40 -1.73 13.71
N ALA A 311 -47.90 -1.99 14.92
CA ALA A 311 -48.69 -2.61 16.00
C ALA A 311 -49.89 -1.74 16.37
N VAL A 312 -49.71 -0.41 16.48
CA VAL A 312 -50.80 0.53 16.78
C VAL A 312 -51.86 0.51 15.65
N LEU A 313 -51.47 0.49 14.40
CA LEU A 313 -52.39 0.42 13.24
C LEU A 313 -53.19 -0.88 13.27
N CYS A 314 -52.52 -2.04 13.48
CA CYS A 314 -53.17 -3.34 13.59
C CYS A 314 -54.19 -3.37 14.79
N ALA A 315 -53.81 -2.86 15.94
CA ALA A 315 -54.68 -2.76 17.10
C ALA A 315 -55.90 -1.87 16.83
N GLY A 316 -55.67 -0.71 16.19
CA GLY A 316 -56.72 0.22 15.76
C GLY A 316 -57.72 -0.44 14.78
N GLU A 317 -57.22 -1.15 13.79
CA GLU A 317 -58.07 -1.89 12.84
C GLU A 317 -58.88 -2.99 13.52
N TYR A 318 -58.25 -3.73 14.42
CA TYR A 318 -58.93 -4.76 15.20
C TYR A 318 -60.10 -4.18 16.05
N VAL A 319 -59.85 -3.07 16.74
CA VAL A 319 -60.88 -2.37 17.56
C VAL A 319 -62.01 -1.87 16.66
N LEU A 320 -61.71 -1.29 15.51
CA LEU A 320 -62.72 -0.80 14.57
C LEU A 320 -63.57 -1.96 13.97
N LYS A 321 -62.97 -3.08 13.60
CA LYS A 321 -63.67 -4.28 13.14
C LYS A 321 -64.57 -4.85 14.24
N LYS A 322 -64.11 -4.93 15.49
CA LYS A 322 -64.93 -5.40 16.63
C LYS A 322 -66.14 -4.47 16.91
N LYS A 323 -65.98 -3.15 16.83
CA LYS A 323 -67.08 -2.19 16.98
C LYS A 323 -68.10 -2.27 15.83
N ARG A 324 -67.64 -2.61 14.59
CA ARG A 324 -68.56 -2.79 13.43
C ARG A 324 -69.34 -4.11 13.52
N ALA A 325 -68.75 -5.16 14.12
CA ALA A 325 -69.43 -6.43 14.30
C ALA A 325 -70.41 -6.49 15.49
N SER A 326 -70.37 -5.49 16.39
CA SER A 326 -71.28 -5.35 17.55
C SER A 326 -72.40 -4.33 17.33
N ARG A 327 -72.54 -3.79 16.10
CA ARG A 327 -73.68 -3.02 15.60
C ARG A 327 -74.44 -3.84 14.56
#